data_249427a96b66adbdc96d9405d06e12e9
#
_entry.id   249427a96b66adbdc96d9405d06e12e9
#
_cell.length_a   1.000
_cell.length_b   1.000
_cell.length_c   1.000
_cell.angle_alpha   90.00
_cell.angle_beta   90.00
_cell.angle_gamma   90.00
#
_symmetry.space_group_name_H-M   'P 1'
#
loop_
_entity.id
_entity.type
_entity.pdbx_description
1 polymer ?
#
loop_
_entity_poly.entity_id
_entity_poly.type
_entity_poly.pdbx_seq_one_letter_code
_entity_poly.pdbx_strand_id
1 'polypeptide(L)'
;MENTYEKIGKQIGELVDQTNAAYGSSFAESHKILSILYPDGIKPEQYTDALAIIRVIDKLFRIATAKDAFGESPWNDIAGYAILGVHNDARRKESLKK
;
A
#
# COMPACT_ATOMS: atom_id res chain seq x y z
N MET A 1 1.06 -12.10 -33.89
CA MET A 1 0.83 -10.90 -33.09
C MET A 1 1.94 -10.68 -32.08
N GLU A 2 2.68 -9.66 -32.23
CA GLU A 2 3.82 -9.40 -31.37
C GLU A 2 3.46 -8.54 -30.18
N ASN A 3 4.12 -8.81 -29.07
CA ASN A 3 4.06 -7.95 -27.89
C ASN A 3 5.25 -7.00 -27.92
N THR A 4 5.11 -5.94 -28.69
CA THR A 4 6.15 -4.90 -28.73
C THR A 4 6.12 -4.09 -27.44
N TYR A 5 7.20 -3.43 -27.14
CA TYR A 5 7.29 -2.54 -25.97
C TYR A 5 6.20 -1.47 -26.02
N GLU A 6 5.97 -0.90 -27.20
CA GLU A 6 4.94 0.12 -27.37
C GLU A 6 3.55 -0.41 -27.04
N LYS A 7 3.21 -1.60 -27.54
CA LYS A 7 1.92 -2.21 -27.30
C LYS A 7 1.72 -2.54 -25.82
N ILE A 8 2.75 -3.11 -25.22
CA ILE A 8 2.71 -3.44 -23.78
C ILE A 8 2.55 -2.16 -22.97
N GLY A 9 3.28 -1.12 -23.32
CA GLY A 9 3.19 0.16 -22.63
C GLY A 9 1.80 0.76 -22.70
N LYS A 10 1.15 0.66 -23.87
CA LYS A 10 -0.20 1.17 -24.04
C LYS A 10 -1.19 0.42 -23.16
N GLN A 11 -1.10 -0.90 -23.14
CA GLN A 11 -1.99 -1.72 -22.30
C GLN A 11 -1.82 -1.42 -20.82
N ILE A 12 -0.58 -1.29 -20.39
CA ILE A 12 -0.29 -0.96 -18.99
C ILE A 12 -0.77 0.44 -18.67
N GLY A 13 -0.56 1.40 -19.57
CA GLY A 13 -1.02 2.77 -19.37
C GLY A 13 -2.54 2.86 -19.18
N GLU A 14 -3.28 2.13 -20.00
CA GLU A 14 -4.73 2.11 -19.87
C GLU A 14 -5.16 1.56 -18.50
N LEU A 15 -4.50 0.50 -18.03
CA LEU A 15 -4.78 -0.06 -16.72
C LEU A 15 -4.44 0.93 -15.60
N VAL A 16 -3.32 1.62 -15.72
CA VAL A 16 -2.91 2.63 -14.73
C VAL A 16 -3.92 3.76 -14.67
N ASP A 17 -4.39 4.22 -15.83
CA ASP A 17 -5.39 5.29 -15.88
C ASP A 17 -6.67 4.87 -15.16
N GLN A 18 -7.15 3.66 -15.39
CA GLN A 18 -8.35 3.15 -14.74
C GLN A 18 -8.18 3.03 -13.23
N THR A 19 -7.06 2.47 -12.81
CA THR A 19 -6.79 2.26 -11.38
C THR A 19 -6.64 3.59 -10.66
N ASN A 20 -5.92 4.53 -11.27
CA ASN A 20 -5.69 5.84 -10.68
C ASN A 20 -7.00 6.63 -10.54
N ALA A 21 -7.85 6.56 -11.55
CA ALA A 21 -9.16 7.21 -11.49
C ALA A 21 -10.03 6.61 -10.39
N ALA A 22 -9.97 5.28 -10.22
CA ALA A 22 -10.78 4.60 -9.22
C ALA A 22 -10.31 4.87 -7.79
N TYR A 23 -8.99 5.03 -7.59
CA TYR A 23 -8.42 5.09 -6.25
C TYR A 23 -7.89 6.45 -5.83
N GLY A 24 -8.28 7.51 -6.54
CA GLY A 24 -7.99 8.88 -6.12
C GLY A 24 -6.52 9.24 -6.14
N SER A 25 -5.77 8.67 -7.08
CA SER A 25 -4.35 8.98 -7.26
C SER A 25 -3.50 8.64 -6.03
N SER A 26 -3.80 7.51 -5.39
CA SER A 26 -3.09 7.09 -4.18
C SER A 26 -1.58 7.09 -4.34
N PHE A 27 -1.08 6.63 -5.49
CA PHE A 27 0.36 6.57 -5.74
C PHE A 27 1.00 7.96 -5.66
N ALA A 28 0.35 8.96 -6.25
CA ALA A 28 0.88 10.32 -6.27
C ALA A 28 0.75 11.04 -4.93
N GLU A 29 -0.22 10.66 -4.10
CA GLU A 29 -0.54 11.37 -2.87
C GLU A 29 -0.06 10.71 -1.59
N SER A 30 0.28 9.42 -1.64
CA SER A 30 0.68 8.66 -0.45
C SER A 30 1.89 9.24 0.26
N HIS A 31 2.83 9.84 -0.48
CA HIS A 31 4.04 10.41 0.11
C HIS A 31 3.72 11.53 1.12
N LYS A 32 2.61 12.23 0.92
CA LYS A 32 2.20 13.30 1.83
C LYS A 32 1.84 12.73 3.20
N ILE A 33 1.15 11.60 3.20
CA ILE A 33 0.79 10.92 4.44
C ILE A 33 2.04 10.39 5.12
N LEU A 34 2.95 9.78 4.36
CA LEU A 34 4.22 9.29 4.91
C LEU A 34 5.03 10.42 5.52
N SER A 35 5.03 11.58 4.91
CA SER A 35 5.75 12.74 5.44
C SER A 35 5.22 13.17 6.81
N ILE A 36 3.93 13.04 7.01
CA ILE A 36 3.30 13.36 8.30
C ILE A 36 3.68 12.32 9.35
N LEU A 37 3.65 11.03 8.98
CA LEU A 37 3.95 9.95 9.91
C LEU A 37 5.44 9.86 10.27
N TYR A 38 6.29 10.14 9.30
CA TYR A 38 7.74 10.04 9.44
C TYR A 38 8.39 11.36 9.02
N PRO A 39 8.22 12.41 9.82
CA PRO A 39 8.72 13.74 9.43
C PRO A 39 10.24 13.81 9.32
N ASP A 40 10.96 12.93 10.01
CA ASP A 40 12.43 12.89 9.99
C ASP A 40 12.97 11.74 9.15
N GLY A 41 12.11 11.16 8.32
CA GLY A 41 12.50 10.02 7.48
C GLY A 41 12.26 8.68 8.17
N ILE A 42 12.29 7.62 7.39
CA ILE A 42 12.06 6.26 7.90
C ILE A 42 13.41 5.65 8.28
N LYS A 43 13.55 5.27 9.53
CA LYS A 43 14.79 4.67 10.04
C LYS A 43 14.78 3.16 9.81
N PRO A 44 15.95 2.51 9.75
CA PRO A 44 16.02 1.07 9.48
C PRO A 44 15.14 0.22 10.39
N GLU A 45 15.08 0.53 11.67
CA GLU A 45 14.26 -0.23 12.62
C GLU A 45 12.76 -0.05 12.38
N GLN A 46 12.38 0.90 11.52
CA GLN A 46 10.99 1.19 11.19
C GLN A 46 10.57 0.59 9.85
N TYR A 47 11.50 -0.02 9.11
CA TYR A 47 11.21 -0.48 7.74
C TYR A 47 10.05 -1.45 7.67
N THR A 48 9.98 -2.43 8.55
CA THR A 48 8.94 -3.44 8.48
C THR A 48 7.55 -2.83 8.67
N ASP A 49 7.42 -1.98 9.69
CA ASP A 49 6.14 -1.30 9.92
C ASP A 49 5.81 -0.35 8.78
N ALA A 50 6.80 0.39 8.28
CA ALA A 50 6.58 1.33 7.19
C ALA A 50 6.07 0.64 5.92
N LEU A 51 6.57 -0.55 5.61
CA LEU A 51 6.09 -1.31 4.46
C LEU A 51 4.62 -1.67 4.60
N ALA A 52 4.19 -2.07 5.80
CA ALA A 52 2.79 -2.37 6.06
C ALA A 52 1.93 -1.11 6.01
N ILE A 53 2.43 -0.02 6.58
CA ILE A 53 1.73 1.27 6.58
C ILE A 53 1.48 1.74 5.15
N ILE A 54 2.46 1.61 4.26
CA ILE A 54 2.31 2.01 2.87
C ILE A 54 1.16 1.24 2.21
N ARG A 55 1.07 -0.05 2.47
CA ARG A 55 -0.02 -0.88 1.93
C ARG A 55 -1.37 -0.46 2.50
N VAL A 56 -1.41 -0.18 3.80
CA VAL A 56 -2.63 0.27 4.45
C VAL A 56 -3.09 1.62 3.88
N ILE A 57 -2.16 2.54 3.67
CA ILE A 57 -2.48 3.84 3.06
C ILE A 57 -3.18 3.65 1.71
N ASP A 58 -2.66 2.76 0.89
CA ASP A 58 -3.28 2.48 -0.41
C ASP A 58 -4.72 2.00 -0.24
N LYS A 59 -4.98 1.12 0.73
CA LYS A 59 -6.33 0.64 0.99
C LYS A 59 -7.25 1.74 1.51
N LEU A 60 -6.70 2.68 2.28
CA LEU A 60 -7.48 3.82 2.77
C LEU A 60 -7.97 4.70 1.61
N PHE A 61 -7.12 4.91 0.61
CA PHE A 61 -7.54 5.64 -0.59
C PHE A 61 -8.68 4.92 -1.30
N ARG A 62 -8.61 3.59 -1.40
CA ARG A 62 -9.67 2.80 -2.02
C ARG A 62 -10.98 2.94 -1.25
N ILE A 63 -10.93 2.87 0.07
CA ILE A 63 -12.12 3.00 0.90
C ILE A 63 -12.77 4.37 0.69
N ALA A 64 -11.95 5.42 0.62
CA ALA A 64 -12.44 6.79 0.51
C ALA A 64 -13.00 7.13 -0.87
N THR A 65 -12.58 6.40 -1.91
CA THR A 65 -12.94 6.77 -3.28
C THR A 65 -13.86 5.75 -3.96
N ALA A 66 -13.41 4.52 -4.10
CA ALA A 66 -14.15 3.50 -4.87
C ALA A 66 -13.99 2.14 -4.21
N LYS A 67 -14.52 2.03 -2.99
CA LYS A 67 -14.33 0.85 -2.13
C LYS A 67 -14.62 -0.48 -2.81
N ASP A 68 -15.68 -0.54 -3.59
CA ASP A 68 -16.12 -1.79 -4.20
C ASP A 68 -15.80 -1.89 -5.69
N ALA A 69 -14.91 -1.02 -6.19
CA ALA A 69 -14.64 -0.92 -7.62
C ALA A 69 -14.23 -2.26 -8.27
N PHE A 70 -13.48 -3.09 -7.54
CA PHE A 70 -12.99 -4.36 -8.08
C PHE A 70 -13.47 -5.57 -7.27
N GLY A 71 -14.56 -5.40 -6.54
CA GLY A 71 -15.20 -6.51 -5.83
C GLY A 71 -14.47 -7.02 -4.60
N GLU A 72 -13.41 -6.35 -4.18
CA GLU A 72 -12.64 -6.74 -3.00
C GLU A 72 -12.86 -5.75 -1.87
N SER A 73 -12.86 -6.26 -0.63
CA SER A 73 -12.98 -5.40 0.53
C SER A 73 -11.59 -4.94 1.00
N PRO A 74 -11.28 -3.64 0.90
CA PRO A 74 -10.01 -3.13 1.40
C PRO A 74 -9.83 -3.36 2.91
N TRP A 75 -10.94 -3.42 3.64
CA TRP A 75 -10.88 -3.69 5.09
C TRP A 75 -10.31 -5.06 5.41
N ASN A 76 -10.57 -6.07 4.56
CA ASN A 76 -9.97 -7.39 4.74
C ASN A 76 -8.47 -7.32 4.64
N ASP A 77 -7.96 -6.55 3.69
CA ASP A 77 -6.51 -6.39 3.51
C ASP A 77 -5.90 -5.66 4.70
N ILE A 78 -6.56 -4.62 5.21
CA ILE A 78 -6.09 -3.88 6.37
C ILE A 78 -6.04 -4.80 7.58
N ALA A 79 -7.08 -5.61 7.79
CA ALA A 79 -7.12 -6.57 8.88
C ALA A 79 -5.96 -7.57 8.79
N GLY A 80 -5.67 -8.03 7.57
CA GLY A 80 -4.54 -8.93 7.35
C GLY A 80 -3.21 -8.31 7.72
N TYR A 81 -2.98 -7.07 7.30
CA TYR A 81 -1.75 -6.36 7.66
C TYR A 81 -1.67 -6.11 9.15
N ALA A 82 -2.80 -5.84 9.81
CA ALA A 82 -2.82 -5.65 11.27
C ALA A 82 -2.39 -6.92 12.00
N ILE A 83 -2.88 -8.08 11.54
CA ILE A 83 -2.50 -9.36 12.12
C ILE A 83 -1.00 -9.60 11.94
N LEU A 84 -0.47 -9.33 10.75
CA LEU A 84 0.95 -9.47 10.49
C LEU A 84 1.77 -8.55 11.39
N GLY A 85 1.28 -7.33 11.61
CA GLY A 85 1.95 -6.37 12.48
C GLY A 85 2.00 -6.84 13.93
N VAL A 86 0.88 -7.37 14.44
CA VAL A 86 0.82 -7.89 15.80
C VAL A 86 1.79 -9.06 15.97
N HIS A 87 1.81 -9.97 15.00
CA HIS A 87 2.72 -11.11 15.02
C HIS A 87 4.19 -10.66 15.03
N ASN A 88 4.49 -9.67 14.19
CA ASN A 88 5.84 -9.15 14.10
C ASN A 88 6.30 -8.50 15.42
N ASP A 89 5.40 -7.75 16.06
CA ASP A 89 5.71 -7.15 17.37
C ASP A 89 5.98 -8.21 18.43
N ALA A 90 5.21 -9.29 18.42
CA ALA A 90 5.41 -10.39 19.37
C ALA A 90 6.78 -11.04 19.19
N ARG A 91 7.18 -11.24 17.94
CA ARG A 91 8.50 -11.81 17.62
C ARG A 91 9.62 -10.88 18.10
N ARG A 92 9.47 -9.59 17.94
CA ARG A 92 10.46 -8.61 18.36
C ARG A 92 10.62 -8.62 19.87
N LYS A 93 9.52 -8.72 20.62
CA LYS A 93 9.57 -8.80 22.07
C LYS A 93 10.27 -10.06 22.55
N GLU A 94 10.01 -11.19 21.90
CA GLU A 94 10.71 -12.44 22.23
C GLU A 94 12.21 -12.32 21.99
N SER A 95 12.57 -11.73 20.86
CA SER A 95 13.98 -11.53 20.53
C SER A 95 14.69 -10.69 21.56
N LEU A 96 14.02 -9.65 22.06
CA LEU A 96 14.60 -8.76 23.08
C LEU A 96 14.77 -9.41 24.45
N LYS A 97 13.96 -10.45 24.74
CA LYS A 97 14.05 -11.18 26.00
C LYS A 97 15.24 -12.13 26.06
N LYS A 98 15.80 -12.45 24.93
CA LYS A 98 16.96 -13.31 24.86
C LYS A 98 18.23 -12.50 25.04
#